data_c0ae17ef6d40bb2312b2749bc939e386
#
_entry.id   c0ae17ef6d40bb2312b2749bc939e386
#
_cell.length_a   1.000
_cell.length_b   1.000
_cell.length_c   1.000
_cell.angle_alpha   90.00
_cell.angle_beta   90.00
_cell.angle_gamma   90.00
#
_symmetry.space_group_name_H-M   'P 1'
#
loop_
_entity.id
_entity.type
_entity.pdbx_description
1 polymer ?
#
loop_
_entity_poly.entity_id
_entity_poly.type
_entity_poly.pdbx_seq_one_letter_code
_entity_poly.pdbx_strand_id
1 'polypeptide(L)'
;MRLAVAVAALSLVLSVPARSQTIETPVPFDSARRVLAITSDMADRLGLRSPGWPVTGAYREVRLFSVSPSGGFTLVVERTSGALERFTISDAARASLGGVVDAAISATGGLAGRASSASVVSDPIGNRFAGRLTVLSAIAYGPLAASLADEGSGAAALYLATTGLTFFASYAAAQQNQFTRAQADLASDLGLAAAAGGYLVGYAGSGDSENKGVRALALGAAFAGTITGAVVGKGLTDAEAHGITLGTEVGAATGLAISRALSDNGRVAAAGVVAAGAVGLPLGLMYARHAPYTVTAGDAELVGWSGLIGAAWSATTLGDSPSDRRVAATLGTGFVLGSLIGDFAIARPLNLTRSQANVLKVGALAGGLVGAAIPVLAQDIDPAVGFAAVAGGATLAVATLAGSFPKTSLALGQPGRLQWSLSPAGLFGLTSRRPGLYSLGRVSF
;
A
#
# COMPACT_ATOMS: atom_id res chain seq x y z
N MET A 1 -31.75 -6.20 -23.85
CA MET A 1 -30.68 -6.12 -24.86
C MET A 1 -29.43 -5.35 -24.40
N ARG A 2 -29.58 -4.21 -23.70
CA ARG A 2 -28.42 -3.39 -23.22
C ARG A 2 -27.53 -4.10 -22.19
N LEU A 3 -28.09 -4.94 -21.31
CA LEU A 3 -27.32 -5.70 -20.31
C LEU A 3 -26.42 -6.79 -20.95
N ALA A 4 -26.90 -7.43 -22.01
CA ALA A 4 -26.14 -8.45 -22.73
C ALA A 4 -24.88 -7.89 -23.43
N VAL A 5 -24.96 -6.64 -23.92
CA VAL A 5 -23.84 -5.95 -24.56
C VAL A 5 -22.78 -5.55 -23.54
N ALA A 6 -23.20 -5.11 -22.34
CA ALA A 6 -22.28 -4.76 -21.26
C ALA A 6 -21.52 -5.99 -20.72
N VAL A 7 -22.20 -7.14 -20.60
CA VAL A 7 -21.59 -8.41 -20.19
C VAL A 7 -20.64 -8.94 -21.26
N ALA A 8 -20.99 -8.81 -22.54
CA ALA A 8 -20.12 -9.21 -23.64
C ALA A 8 -18.85 -8.32 -23.73
N ALA A 9 -19.00 -7.02 -23.51
CA ALA A 9 -17.87 -6.08 -23.49
C ALA A 9 -16.92 -6.38 -22.30
N LEU A 10 -17.46 -6.73 -21.14
CA LEU A 10 -16.69 -7.12 -19.98
C LEU A 10 -15.92 -8.43 -20.21
N SER A 11 -16.53 -9.39 -20.90
CA SER A 11 -15.90 -10.66 -21.23
C SER A 11 -14.73 -10.50 -22.22
N LEU A 12 -14.81 -9.53 -23.13
CA LEU A 12 -13.74 -9.21 -24.09
C LEU A 12 -12.53 -8.54 -23.40
N VAL A 13 -12.74 -7.72 -22.39
CA VAL A 13 -11.64 -7.07 -21.63
C VAL A 13 -10.90 -8.08 -20.77
N LEU A 14 -11.59 -9.12 -20.29
CA LEU A 14 -10.99 -10.18 -19.47
C LEU A 14 -10.27 -11.26 -20.28
N SER A 15 -10.43 -11.29 -21.61
CA SER A 15 -9.79 -12.28 -22.49
C SER A 15 -8.48 -11.81 -23.11
N VAL A 16 -7.97 -10.64 -22.73
CA VAL A 16 -6.63 -10.23 -23.15
C VAL A 16 -5.63 -11.17 -22.51
N PRO A 17 -4.88 -11.98 -23.29
CA PRO A 17 -3.88 -12.88 -22.71
C PRO A 17 -2.90 -12.04 -21.95
N ALA A 18 -2.77 -12.29 -20.64
CA ALA A 18 -1.75 -11.68 -19.81
C ALA A 18 -0.39 -12.09 -20.42
N ARG A 19 0.20 -11.21 -21.22
CA ARG A 19 1.58 -11.37 -21.63
C ARG A 19 2.37 -11.39 -20.32
N SER A 20 3.10 -12.47 -20.09
CA SER A 20 3.97 -12.59 -18.93
C SER A 20 4.89 -11.37 -18.92
N GLN A 21 4.60 -10.43 -18.02
CA GLN A 21 5.45 -9.28 -17.84
C GLN A 21 6.76 -9.79 -17.27
N THR A 22 7.84 -9.50 -17.94
CA THR A 22 9.17 -9.78 -17.46
C THR A 22 9.40 -8.91 -16.22
N ILE A 23 9.50 -9.52 -15.05
CA ILE A 23 9.73 -8.82 -13.78
C ILE A 23 11.23 -8.75 -13.57
N GLU A 24 11.77 -7.55 -13.54
CA GLU A 24 13.16 -7.26 -13.22
C GLU A 24 13.27 -6.90 -11.73
N THR A 25 14.02 -7.69 -10.97
CA THR A 25 14.27 -7.45 -9.53
C THR A 25 15.72 -7.04 -9.33
N PRO A 26 16.02 -5.90 -8.67
CA PRO A 26 17.39 -5.48 -8.40
C PRO A 26 18.14 -6.54 -7.57
N VAL A 27 19.36 -6.84 -7.99
CA VAL A 27 20.25 -7.81 -7.33
C VAL A 27 21.54 -7.10 -6.92
N PRO A 28 22.02 -7.27 -5.68
CA PRO A 28 23.28 -6.67 -5.25
C PRO A 28 24.48 -7.29 -5.97
N PHE A 29 25.50 -6.45 -6.19
CA PHE A 29 26.76 -6.86 -6.79
C PHE A 29 27.63 -7.64 -5.83
N ASP A 30 27.58 -7.31 -4.52
CA ASP A 30 28.43 -7.89 -3.47
C ASP A 30 27.72 -9.01 -2.71
N SER A 31 28.51 -9.92 -2.13
CA SER A 31 28.00 -11.03 -1.30
C SER A 31 27.32 -10.55 -0.02
N ALA A 32 27.74 -9.39 0.52
CA ALA A 32 27.15 -8.77 1.70
C ALA A 32 25.86 -8.00 1.39
N ARG A 33 25.37 -8.01 0.13
CA ARG A 33 24.12 -7.40 -0.35
C ARG A 33 23.98 -5.91 -0.07
N ARG A 34 25.07 -5.14 -0.08
CA ARG A 34 25.11 -3.71 0.22
C ARG A 34 25.16 -2.83 -1.02
N VAL A 35 25.69 -3.36 -2.13
CA VAL A 35 25.95 -2.60 -3.36
C VAL A 35 24.90 -2.94 -4.41
N LEU A 36 23.84 -2.15 -4.52
CA LEU A 36 22.77 -2.30 -5.52
C LEU A 36 23.05 -1.57 -6.83
N ALA A 37 23.98 -0.61 -6.79
CA ALA A 37 24.33 0.21 -7.93
C ALA A 37 25.79 0.62 -7.83
N ILE A 38 26.48 0.70 -8.96
CA ILE A 38 27.88 1.13 -9.07
C ILE A 38 27.93 2.34 -9.99
N THR A 39 28.25 3.50 -9.43
CA THR A 39 28.52 4.72 -10.20
C THR A 39 29.92 4.70 -10.80
N SER A 40 30.17 5.54 -11.81
CA SER A 40 31.50 5.67 -12.41
C SER A 40 32.57 5.99 -11.36
N ASP A 41 32.27 6.94 -10.47
CA ASP A 41 33.20 7.34 -9.39
C ASP A 41 33.47 6.22 -8.39
N MET A 42 32.45 5.39 -8.13
CA MET A 42 32.59 4.22 -7.28
C MET A 42 33.45 3.14 -7.95
N ALA A 43 33.24 2.90 -9.23
CA ALA A 43 34.03 1.96 -10.01
C ALA A 43 35.52 2.40 -10.06
N ASP A 44 35.79 3.68 -10.26
CA ASP A 44 37.14 4.22 -10.25
C ASP A 44 37.84 4.06 -8.90
N ARG A 45 37.11 4.35 -7.81
CA ARG A 45 37.63 4.16 -6.43
C ARG A 45 37.90 2.70 -6.09
N LEU A 46 37.04 1.79 -6.57
CA LEU A 46 37.20 0.35 -6.39
C LEU A 46 38.21 -0.24 -7.39
N GLY A 47 38.76 0.56 -8.32
CA GLY A 47 39.65 0.08 -9.36
C GLY A 47 39.02 -0.92 -10.31
N LEU A 48 37.68 -0.86 -10.52
CA LEU A 48 36.99 -1.76 -11.41
C LEU A 48 37.28 -1.43 -12.86
N ARG A 49 38.07 -2.27 -13.52
CA ARG A 49 38.49 -2.07 -14.93
C ARG A 49 38.40 -3.36 -15.71
N SER A 50 38.33 -3.22 -17.05
CA SER A 50 38.43 -4.36 -17.97
C SER A 50 39.74 -5.15 -17.72
N PRO A 51 39.71 -6.51 -17.83
CA PRO A 51 38.61 -7.34 -18.29
C PRO A 51 37.58 -7.75 -17.22
N GLY A 52 37.82 -7.50 -15.94
CA GLY A 52 36.91 -7.89 -14.86
C GLY A 52 35.63 -7.08 -14.77
N TRP A 53 35.66 -5.83 -15.28
CA TRP A 53 34.49 -4.95 -15.32
C TRP A 53 33.97 -4.80 -16.75
N PRO A 54 32.71 -5.22 -17.04
CA PRO A 54 32.19 -5.34 -18.39
C PRO A 54 31.78 -3.99 -19.03
N VAL A 55 31.70 -2.91 -18.26
CA VAL A 55 31.23 -1.62 -18.74
C VAL A 55 32.40 -0.74 -19.15
N THR A 56 32.41 -0.34 -20.43
CA THR A 56 33.42 0.55 -21.01
C THR A 56 32.81 1.89 -21.40
N GLY A 57 33.64 2.94 -21.48
CA GLY A 57 33.20 4.30 -21.82
C GLY A 57 32.53 5.03 -20.66
N ALA A 58 32.05 6.25 -20.92
CA ALA A 58 31.44 7.10 -19.91
C ALA A 58 30.03 6.64 -19.58
N TYR A 59 29.79 6.35 -18.30
CA TYR A 59 28.48 5.99 -17.78
C TYR A 59 28.23 6.69 -16.45
N ARG A 60 26.97 6.79 -16.06
CA ARG A 60 26.52 7.38 -14.81
C ARG A 60 26.44 6.33 -13.72
N GLU A 61 25.74 5.23 -14.04
CA GLU A 61 25.42 4.18 -13.07
C GLU A 61 25.20 2.83 -13.77
N VAL A 62 25.53 1.76 -13.05
CA VAL A 62 25.30 0.38 -13.47
C VAL A 62 24.50 -0.33 -12.39
N ARG A 63 23.44 -1.03 -12.79
CA ARG A 63 22.58 -1.85 -11.93
C ARG A 63 22.45 -3.26 -12.47
N LEU A 64 22.29 -4.21 -11.56
CA LEU A 64 22.06 -5.61 -11.88
C LEU A 64 20.63 -6.02 -11.51
N PHE A 65 19.95 -6.71 -12.41
CA PHE A 65 18.59 -7.21 -12.21
C PHE A 65 18.53 -8.71 -12.50
N SER A 66 17.75 -9.45 -11.70
CA SER A 66 17.28 -10.78 -12.06
C SER A 66 16.00 -10.69 -12.86
N VAL A 67 15.83 -11.55 -13.83
CA VAL A 67 14.72 -11.57 -14.78
C VAL A 67 13.86 -12.79 -14.55
N SER A 68 12.60 -12.61 -14.18
CA SER A 68 11.63 -13.70 -13.98
C SER A 68 10.54 -13.60 -15.07
N PRO A 69 10.06 -14.71 -15.65
CA PRO A 69 10.30 -16.12 -15.33
C PRO A 69 11.45 -16.76 -16.12
N SER A 70 12.09 -16.02 -17.05
CA SER A 70 13.08 -16.60 -17.97
C SER A 70 14.35 -17.15 -17.29
N GLY A 71 14.60 -16.77 -16.03
CA GLY A 71 15.85 -17.03 -15.33
C GLY A 71 17.03 -16.32 -16.03
N GLY A 72 17.87 -15.64 -15.30
CA GLY A 72 19.01 -14.91 -15.87
C GLY A 72 19.14 -13.52 -15.26
N PHE A 73 20.19 -12.83 -15.67
CA PHE A 73 20.50 -11.51 -15.16
C PHE A 73 20.63 -10.50 -16.29
N THR A 74 20.19 -9.26 -16.04
CA THR A 74 20.36 -8.13 -16.94
C THR A 74 21.17 -7.06 -16.23
N LEU A 75 22.25 -6.65 -16.84
CA LEU A 75 23.03 -5.49 -16.44
C LEU A 75 22.48 -4.27 -17.17
N VAL A 76 22.02 -3.28 -16.43
CA VAL A 76 21.51 -2.02 -16.98
C VAL A 76 22.55 -0.93 -16.74
N VAL A 77 22.99 -0.29 -17.80
CA VAL A 77 23.98 0.79 -17.80
C VAL A 77 23.29 2.08 -18.17
N GLU A 78 23.29 3.05 -17.29
CA GLU A 78 22.86 4.41 -17.59
C GLU A 78 24.07 5.21 -18.08
N ARG A 79 24.04 5.61 -19.35
CA ARG A 79 25.08 6.46 -19.95
C ARG A 79 24.96 7.91 -19.45
N THR A 80 26.03 8.66 -19.52
CA THR A 80 26.03 10.09 -19.19
C THR A 80 25.06 10.90 -20.07
N SER A 81 24.70 10.41 -21.24
CA SER A 81 23.67 10.97 -22.12
C SER A 81 22.22 10.70 -21.66
N GLY A 82 22.02 9.89 -20.60
CA GLY A 82 20.71 9.41 -20.15
C GLY A 82 20.20 8.17 -20.91
N ALA A 83 20.95 7.67 -21.91
CA ALA A 83 20.59 6.44 -22.60
C ALA A 83 20.77 5.23 -21.68
N LEU A 84 19.79 4.29 -21.72
CA LEU A 84 19.85 3.02 -21.00
C LEU A 84 20.25 1.90 -21.94
N GLU A 85 21.37 1.27 -21.66
CA GLU A 85 21.84 0.06 -22.35
C GLU A 85 21.60 -1.16 -21.46
N ARG A 86 21.20 -2.27 -22.09
CA ARG A 86 20.87 -3.51 -21.38
C ARG A 86 21.70 -4.67 -21.94
N PHE A 87 22.37 -5.37 -21.05
CA PHE A 87 23.22 -6.53 -21.40
C PHE A 87 22.72 -7.74 -20.62
N THR A 88 22.35 -8.80 -21.31
CA THR A 88 22.06 -10.09 -20.68
C THR A 88 23.37 -10.74 -20.25
N ILE A 89 23.48 -11.15 -18.99
CA ILE A 89 24.65 -11.83 -18.46
C ILE A 89 24.26 -13.21 -17.91
N SER A 90 25.17 -14.18 -18.04
CA SER A 90 24.99 -15.52 -17.51
C SER A 90 25.22 -15.55 -15.98
N ASP A 91 24.77 -16.64 -15.34
CA ASP A 91 25.01 -16.87 -13.91
C ASP A 91 26.51 -16.89 -13.59
N ALA A 92 27.32 -17.47 -14.46
CA ALA A 92 28.78 -17.50 -14.31
C ALA A 92 29.36 -16.08 -14.40
N ALA A 93 28.91 -15.26 -15.35
CA ALA A 93 29.35 -13.87 -15.47
C ALA A 93 28.91 -13.04 -14.26
N ARG A 94 27.71 -13.28 -13.74
CA ARG A 94 27.22 -12.64 -12.50
C ARG A 94 28.10 -13.02 -11.29
N ALA A 95 28.42 -14.30 -11.14
CA ALA A 95 29.26 -14.76 -10.03
C ALA A 95 30.68 -14.18 -10.13
N SER A 96 31.26 -14.14 -11.34
CA SER A 96 32.57 -13.50 -11.59
C SER A 96 32.55 -12.01 -11.25
N LEU A 97 31.51 -11.30 -11.68
CA LEU A 97 31.34 -9.88 -11.41
C LEU A 97 31.22 -9.60 -9.89
N GLY A 98 30.46 -10.43 -9.17
CA GLY A 98 30.35 -10.37 -7.71
C GLY A 98 31.69 -10.56 -7.02
N GLY A 99 32.47 -11.55 -7.45
CA GLY A 99 33.82 -11.80 -6.93
C GLY A 99 34.79 -10.63 -7.15
N VAL A 100 34.73 -9.98 -8.33
CA VAL A 100 35.55 -8.80 -8.63
C VAL A 100 35.16 -7.62 -7.70
N VAL A 101 33.86 -7.39 -7.49
CA VAL A 101 33.37 -6.32 -6.61
C VAL A 101 33.73 -6.61 -5.15
N ASP A 102 33.54 -7.83 -4.67
CA ASP A 102 33.91 -8.24 -3.30
C ASP A 102 35.42 -8.11 -3.06
N ALA A 103 36.26 -8.54 -4.01
CA ALA A 103 37.70 -8.39 -3.93
C ALA A 103 38.15 -6.91 -3.89
N ALA A 104 37.53 -6.08 -4.74
CA ALA A 104 37.80 -4.64 -4.77
C ALA A 104 37.41 -3.93 -3.46
N ILE A 105 36.24 -4.28 -2.90
CA ILE A 105 35.78 -3.78 -1.59
C ILE A 105 36.75 -4.20 -0.48
N SER A 106 37.22 -5.44 -0.51
CA SER A 106 38.16 -5.96 0.49
C SER A 106 39.52 -5.29 0.39
N ALA A 107 40.02 -5.05 -0.82
CA ALA A 107 41.29 -4.39 -1.09
C ALA A 107 41.32 -2.91 -0.65
N THR A 108 40.19 -2.25 -0.70
CA THR A 108 40.02 -0.83 -0.30
C THR A 108 39.75 -0.63 1.19
N GLY A 109 39.89 -1.67 2.02
CA GLY A 109 39.68 -1.60 3.47
C GLY A 109 38.21 -1.56 3.90
N GLY A 110 37.31 -2.04 3.04
CA GLY A 110 35.88 -2.03 3.23
C GLY A 110 35.25 -0.68 2.87
N LEU A 111 33.96 -0.68 2.63
CA LEU A 111 33.15 0.55 2.44
C LEU A 111 32.99 1.37 3.74
N ALA A 112 33.77 1.04 4.81
CA ALA A 112 33.77 1.69 6.11
C ALA A 112 34.56 3.00 6.10
N GLY A 113 34.29 3.87 5.20
CA GLY A 113 34.87 5.17 5.17
C GLY A 113 34.10 6.10 4.24
N ARG A 114 33.07 6.73 4.79
CA ARG A 114 32.20 7.68 4.10
C ARG A 114 31.29 7.01 3.05
N ALA A 115 30.05 6.75 3.45
CA ALA A 115 28.95 7.06 2.55
C ALA A 115 29.24 8.48 2.06
N SER A 116 29.98 8.54 0.97
CA SER A 116 30.36 9.77 0.31
C SER A 116 29.06 10.47 -0.01
N SER A 117 28.97 11.73 0.33
CA SER A 117 28.23 12.76 -0.36
C SER A 117 28.48 12.67 -1.88
N ALA A 118 28.16 11.53 -2.44
CA ALA A 118 28.17 11.24 -3.84
C ALA A 118 26.81 11.58 -4.36
N SER A 119 26.85 12.43 -5.31
CA SER A 119 25.78 12.72 -6.23
C SER A 119 24.43 12.88 -5.56
N VAL A 120 23.91 14.06 -5.62
CA VAL A 120 22.50 14.38 -5.63
C VAL A 120 21.86 13.67 -6.86
N VAL A 121 21.96 12.33 -6.90
CA VAL A 121 20.88 11.54 -7.44
C VAL A 121 19.78 11.77 -6.41
N SER A 122 18.82 12.59 -6.77
CA SER A 122 17.61 12.85 -6.03
C SER A 122 17.24 11.56 -5.31
N ASP A 123 17.42 11.53 -3.99
CA ASP A 123 17.08 10.35 -3.19
C ASP A 123 15.62 10.03 -3.53
N PRO A 124 15.33 8.94 -4.26
CA PRO A 124 13.96 8.66 -4.69
C PRO A 124 13.04 8.48 -3.49
N ILE A 125 13.60 8.22 -2.30
CA ILE A 125 12.85 8.11 -1.04
C ILE A 125 12.61 9.49 -0.45
N GLY A 126 13.59 10.39 -0.46
CA GLY A 126 13.41 11.77 0.00
C GLY A 126 12.40 12.53 -0.87
N ASN A 127 12.48 12.40 -2.17
CA ASN A 127 11.49 12.97 -3.09
C ASN A 127 10.08 12.35 -2.88
N ARG A 128 10.04 11.04 -2.57
CA ARG A 128 8.79 10.34 -2.23
C ARG A 128 8.21 10.85 -0.91
N PHE A 129 9.04 11.08 0.10
CA PHE A 129 8.62 11.67 1.38
C PHE A 129 7.99 13.04 1.17
N ALA A 130 8.70 13.96 0.49
CA ALA A 130 8.20 15.29 0.21
C ALA A 130 6.93 15.25 -0.66
N GLY A 131 6.90 14.42 -1.70
CA GLY A 131 5.72 14.27 -2.56
C GLY A 131 4.49 13.75 -1.81
N ARG A 132 4.64 12.73 -0.98
CA ARG A 132 3.52 12.19 -0.17
C ARG A 132 2.97 13.20 0.81
N LEU A 133 3.84 13.91 1.54
CA LEU A 133 3.41 14.94 2.48
C LEU A 133 2.74 16.12 1.76
N THR A 134 3.20 16.48 0.56
CA THR A 134 2.54 17.50 -0.25
C THR A 134 1.14 17.08 -0.66
N VAL A 135 0.98 15.86 -1.16
CA VAL A 135 -0.33 15.32 -1.52
C VAL A 135 -1.22 15.27 -0.27
N LEU A 136 -0.73 14.74 0.85
CA LEU A 136 -1.47 14.70 2.10
C LEU A 136 -1.87 16.10 2.57
N SER A 137 -0.98 17.07 2.45
CA SER A 137 -1.29 18.47 2.78
C SER A 137 -2.35 19.05 1.85
N ALA A 138 -2.29 18.76 0.56
CA ALA A 138 -3.30 19.26 -0.38
C ALA A 138 -4.70 18.66 -0.12
N ILE A 139 -4.81 17.38 0.27
CA ILE A 139 -6.11 16.73 0.47
C ILE A 139 -6.63 16.75 1.90
N ALA A 140 -5.78 16.96 2.91
CA ALA A 140 -6.17 16.93 4.32
C ALA A 140 -5.77 18.20 5.09
N TYR A 141 -4.48 18.54 5.19
CA TYR A 141 -4.02 19.65 6.05
C TYR A 141 -4.42 21.02 5.50
N GLY A 142 -4.34 21.22 4.19
CA GLY A 142 -4.77 22.45 3.53
C GLY A 142 -6.26 22.75 3.74
N PRO A 143 -7.18 21.80 3.46
CA PRO A 143 -8.60 21.95 3.77
C PRO A 143 -8.88 22.20 5.25
N LEU A 144 -8.20 21.47 6.17
CA LEU A 144 -8.32 21.73 7.61
C LEU A 144 -7.86 23.14 7.97
N ALA A 145 -6.74 23.61 7.44
CA ALA A 145 -6.26 24.97 7.67
C ALA A 145 -7.21 26.01 7.08
N ALA A 146 -7.69 25.81 5.86
CA ALA A 146 -8.66 26.68 5.21
C ALA A 146 -9.94 26.84 6.04
N SER A 147 -10.40 25.74 6.66
CA SER A 147 -11.61 25.73 7.48
C SER A 147 -11.50 26.52 8.80
N LEU A 148 -10.32 27.01 9.15
CA LEU A 148 -10.10 27.91 10.31
C LEU A 148 -10.38 29.37 9.98
N ALA A 149 -10.33 29.78 8.71
CA ALA A 149 -10.76 31.09 8.27
C ALA A 149 -12.27 31.14 8.15
N ASP A 150 -12.82 32.36 8.24
CA ASP A 150 -14.27 32.52 8.15
C ASP A 150 -14.77 32.36 6.73
N GLU A 151 -14.11 32.93 5.72
CA GLU A 151 -14.45 32.76 4.30
C GLU A 151 -13.43 33.44 3.34
N GLY A 152 -13.54 33.14 2.03
CA GLY A 152 -12.93 33.92 0.96
C GLY A 152 -11.39 33.80 0.87
N SER A 153 -10.73 34.96 0.74
CA SER A 153 -9.29 34.99 0.49
C SER A 153 -8.45 34.47 1.65
N GLY A 154 -8.96 34.56 2.90
CA GLY A 154 -8.29 34.03 4.09
C GLY A 154 -8.20 32.47 4.06
N ALA A 155 -9.29 31.81 3.67
CA ALA A 155 -9.31 30.35 3.54
C ALA A 155 -8.35 29.89 2.43
N ALA A 156 -8.38 30.54 1.27
CA ALA A 156 -7.46 30.25 0.18
C ALA A 156 -5.98 30.48 0.58
N ALA A 157 -5.70 31.56 1.30
CA ALA A 157 -4.35 31.86 1.79
C ALA A 157 -3.85 30.79 2.78
N LEU A 158 -4.68 30.36 3.74
CA LEU A 158 -4.32 29.31 4.69
C LEU A 158 -4.13 27.94 4.00
N TYR A 159 -4.97 27.62 3.03
CA TYR A 159 -4.80 26.41 2.22
C TYR A 159 -3.45 26.39 1.50
N LEU A 160 -3.18 27.45 0.74
CA LEU A 160 -1.95 27.55 -0.07
C LEU A 160 -0.71 27.64 0.82
N ALA A 161 -0.76 28.42 1.91
CA ALA A 161 0.34 28.52 2.85
C ALA A 161 0.65 27.17 3.52
N THR A 162 -0.38 26.45 4.01
CA THR A 162 -0.18 25.15 4.64
C THR A 162 0.37 24.11 3.66
N THR A 163 -0.19 24.06 2.45
CA THR A 163 0.28 23.11 1.42
C THR A 163 1.70 23.47 0.97
N GLY A 164 1.99 24.74 0.71
CA GLY A 164 3.31 25.20 0.29
C GLY A 164 4.37 25.02 1.38
N LEU A 165 4.08 25.41 2.61
CA LEU A 165 5.01 25.23 3.73
C LEU A 165 5.29 23.75 4.01
N THR A 166 4.28 22.88 3.92
CA THR A 166 4.49 21.42 4.05
C THR A 166 5.41 20.89 2.97
N PHE A 167 5.24 21.34 1.71
CA PHE A 167 6.17 20.99 0.63
C PHE A 167 7.60 21.43 0.93
N PHE A 168 7.81 22.72 1.22
CA PHE A 168 9.16 23.24 1.45
C PHE A 168 9.81 22.65 2.70
N ALA A 169 9.07 22.47 3.79
CA ALA A 169 9.58 21.87 5.01
C ALA A 169 9.96 20.39 4.80
N SER A 170 9.10 19.60 4.14
CA SER A 170 9.38 18.20 3.86
C SER A 170 10.50 18.02 2.85
N TYR A 171 10.59 18.89 1.85
CA TYR A 171 11.69 18.90 0.89
C TYR A 171 13.02 19.27 1.57
N ALA A 172 13.07 20.31 2.38
CA ALA A 172 14.26 20.71 3.15
C ALA A 172 14.70 19.60 4.11
N ALA A 173 13.75 18.96 4.81
CA ALA A 173 14.02 17.82 5.67
C ALA A 173 14.60 16.64 4.87
N ALA A 174 14.06 16.36 3.68
CA ALA A 174 14.53 15.30 2.79
C ALA A 174 15.96 15.55 2.25
N GLN A 175 16.35 16.81 2.07
CA GLN A 175 17.70 17.16 1.64
C GLN A 175 18.75 17.00 2.76
N GLN A 176 18.34 17.19 3.99
CA GLN A 176 19.23 17.13 5.16
C GLN A 176 19.33 15.72 5.78
N ASN A 177 18.34 14.86 5.55
CA ASN A 177 18.24 13.56 6.19
C ASN A 177 18.00 12.46 5.16
N GLN A 178 18.61 11.30 5.41
CA GLN A 178 18.32 10.09 4.64
C GLN A 178 17.10 9.41 5.25
N PHE A 179 15.93 9.64 4.68
CA PHE A 179 14.71 8.97 5.10
C PHE A 179 14.66 7.51 4.64
N THR A 180 14.21 6.62 5.52
CA THR A 180 13.81 5.26 5.14
C THR A 180 12.40 5.28 4.56
N ARG A 181 12.03 4.20 3.85
CA ARG A 181 10.64 4.05 3.37
C ARG A 181 9.66 3.98 4.52
N ALA A 182 10.00 3.24 5.58
CA ALA A 182 9.19 3.14 6.79
C ALA A 182 8.92 4.52 7.40
N GLN A 183 9.92 5.41 7.45
CA GLN A 183 9.74 6.79 7.92
C GLN A 183 8.77 7.59 7.02
N ALA A 184 8.96 7.51 5.71
CA ALA A 184 8.13 8.25 4.76
C ALA A 184 6.66 7.79 4.79
N ASP A 185 6.47 6.47 4.85
CA ASP A 185 5.14 5.88 4.87
C ASP A 185 4.45 6.16 6.22
N LEU A 186 5.12 5.88 7.33
CA LEU A 186 4.55 6.09 8.67
C LEU A 186 4.29 7.56 8.99
N ALA A 187 5.13 8.49 8.51
CA ALA A 187 4.89 9.92 8.67
C ALA A 187 3.58 10.36 8.01
N SER A 188 3.31 9.89 6.78
CA SER A 188 2.06 10.22 6.10
C SER A 188 0.86 9.55 6.75
N ASP A 189 0.98 8.28 7.10
CA ASP A 189 -0.13 7.48 7.61
C ASP A 189 -0.52 7.90 9.02
N LEU A 190 0.46 8.09 9.93
CA LEU A 190 0.19 8.62 11.27
C LEU A 190 -0.22 10.09 11.24
N GLY A 191 0.25 10.88 10.27
CA GLY A 191 -0.24 12.24 10.07
C GLY A 191 -1.73 12.27 9.77
N LEU A 192 -2.19 11.43 8.85
CA LEU A 192 -3.60 11.32 8.51
C LEU A 192 -4.43 10.74 9.67
N ALA A 193 -3.96 9.65 10.28
CA ALA A 193 -4.64 9.03 11.42
C ALA A 193 -4.75 9.99 12.62
N ALA A 194 -3.70 10.77 12.90
CA ALA A 194 -3.70 11.76 13.97
C ALA A 194 -4.60 12.97 13.64
N ALA A 195 -4.70 13.38 12.36
CA ALA A 195 -5.68 14.39 11.94
C ALA A 195 -7.10 13.95 12.26
N ALA A 196 -7.46 12.73 11.85
CA ALA A 196 -8.77 12.14 12.14
C ALA A 196 -8.98 11.96 13.65
N GLY A 197 -7.96 11.45 14.37
CA GLY A 197 -8.00 11.27 15.83
C GLY A 197 -8.17 12.59 16.57
N GLY A 198 -7.43 13.61 16.20
CA GLY A 198 -7.53 14.96 16.79
C GLY A 198 -8.92 15.58 16.58
N TYR A 199 -9.48 15.41 15.37
CA TYR A 199 -10.85 15.81 15.08
C TYR A 199 -11.86 15.07 15.98
N LEU A 200 -11.74 13.76 16.10
CA LEU A 200 -12.64 12.95 16.91
C LEU A 200 -12.50 13.24 18.41
N VAL A 201 -11.29 13.50 18.92
CA VAL A 201 -11.06 13.94 20.30
C VAL A 201 -11.74 15.28 20.57
N GLY A 202 -11.53 16.25 19.68
CA GLY A 202 -12.17 17.55 19.77
C GLY A 202 -13.69 17.47 19.75
N TYR A 203 -14.24 16.67 18.84
CA TYR A 203 -15.67 16.40 18.75
C TYR A 203 -16.21 15.68 19.99
N ALA A 204 -15.51 14.68 20.49
CA ALA A 204 -15.91 13.98 21.72
C ALA A 204 -15.99 14.95 22.92
N GLY A 205 -15.09 15.91 22.99
CA GLY A 205 -15.08 16.92 24.04
C GLY A 205 -16.15 17.98 23.87
N SER A 206 -16.27 18.61 22.71
CA SER A 206 -17.17 19.73 22.44
C SER A 206 -18.60 19.31 22.09
N GLY A 207 -18.75 18.21 21.36
CA GLY A 207 -20.00 17.78 20.73
C GLY A 207 -20.38 18.56 19.48
N ASP A 208 -19.53 19.50 19.06
CA ASP A 208 -19.74 20.36 17.91
C ASP A 208 -18.66 20.12 16.87
N SER A 209 -19.05 19.55 15.72
CA SER A 209 -18.16 19.25 14.60
C SER A 209 -17.72 20.50 13.82
N GLU A 210 -18.45 21.59 13.94
CA GLU A 210 -18.16 22.85 13.24
C GLU A 210 -17.22 23.77 14.03
N ASN A 211 -16.97 23.45 15.28
CA ASN A 211 -16.12 24.24 16.16
C ASN A 211 -14.69 24.37 15.60
N LYS A 212 -14.23 25.62 15.43
CA LYS A 212 -12.86 25.88 14.92
C LYS A 212 -11.77 25.29 15.81
N GLY A 213 -12.00 25.17 17.12
CA GLY A 213 -11.08 24.53 18.05
C GLY A 213 -10.89 23.03 17.74
N VAL A 214 -11.95 22.33 17.32
CA VAL A 214 -11.89 20.93 16.87
C VAL A 214 -11.02 20.81 15.62
N ARG A 215 -11.21 21.70 14.65
CA ARG A 215 -10.42 21.72 13.41
C ARG A 215 -8.95 22.09 13.65
N ALA A 216 -8.70 23.04 14.54
CA ALA A 216 -7.34 23.42 14.95
C ALA A 216 -6.63 22.27 15.67
N LEU A 217 -7.34 21.54 16.55
CA LEU A 217 -6.80 20.33 17.20
C LEU A 217 -6.48 19.25 16.19
N ALA A 218 -7.35 19.02 15.19
CA ALA A 218 -7.11 18.09 14.11
C ALA A 218 -5.84 18.44 13.31
N LEU A 219 -5.66 19.71 12.96
CA LEU A 219 -4.48 20.17 12.22
C LEU A 219 -3.20 20.06 13.07
N GLY A 220 -3.23 20.44 14.34
CA GLY A 220 -2.11 20.29 15.26
C GLY A 220 -1.72 18.83 15.47
N ALA A 221 -2.72 17.95 15.64
CA ALA A 221 -2.52 16.51 15.74
C ALA A 221 -1.93 15.92 14.44
N ALA A 222 -2.36 16.41 13.27
CA ALA A 222 -1.84 16.01 11.97
C ALA A 222 -0.31 16.22 11.87
N PHE A 223 0.16 17.42 12.20
CA PHE A 223 1.59 17.71 12.21
C PHE A 223 2.35 16.90 13.27
N ALA A 224 1.80 16.77 14.46
CA ALA A 224 2.39 15.96 15.53
C ALA A 224 2.50 14.48 15.10
N GLY A 225 1.45 13.93 14.49
CA GLY A 225 1.45 12.57 13.95
C GLY A 225 2.48 12.36 12.84
N THR A 226 2.60 13.33 11.92
CA THR A 226 3.63 13.31 10.87
C THR A 226 5.05 13.27 11.45
N ILE A 227 5.34 14.14 12.40
CA ILE A 227 6.66 14.19 13.06
C ILE A 227 6.92 12.90 13.82
N THR A 228 5.93 12.43 14.59
CA THR A 228 6.03 11.16 15.33
C THR A 228 6.30 9.99 14.40
N GLY A 229 5.56 9.89 13.28
CA GLY A 229 5.76 8.85 12.28
C GLY A 229 7.15 8.87 11.66
N ALA A 230 7.67 10.06 11.34
CA ALA A 230 9.02 10.21 10.82
C ALA A 230 10.10 9.80 11.85
N VAL A 231 9.90 10.11 13.12
CA VAL A 231 10.86 9.77 14.19
C VAL A 231 10.81 8.27 14.52
N VAL A 232 9.61 7.74 14.76
CA VAL A 232 9.41 6.33 15.12
C VAL A 232 9.79 5.41 13.96
N GLY A 233 9.46 5.79 12.74
CA GLY A 233 9.77 5.01 11.53
C GLY A 233 11.26 4.79 11.28
N LYS A 234 12.15 5.57 11.91
CA LYS A 234 13.61 5.44 11.74
C LYS A 234 14.16 4.08 12.17
N GLY A 235 13.55 3.44 13.16
CA GLY A 235 13.97 2.14 13.68
C GLY A 235 13.14 0.95 13.18
N LEU A 236 12.20 1.18 12.26
CA LEU A 236 11.25 0.17 11.80
C LEU A 236 11.59 -0.32 10.39
N THR A 237 11.21 -1.56 10.13
CA THR A 237 11.11 -2.10 8.76
C THR A 237 9.84 -1.59 8.07
N ASP A 238 9.80 -1.69 6.73
CA ASP A 238 8.60 -1.31 5.96
C ASP A 238 7.36 -2.12 6.40
N ALA A 239 7.54 -3.40 6.73
CA ALA A 239 6.46 -4.26 7.22
C ALA A 239 5.92 -3.81 8.59
N GLU A 240 6.81 -3.45 9.51
CA GLU A 240 6.43 -2.95 10.84
C GLU A 240 5.70 -1.62 10.77
N ALA A 241 6.14 -0.70 9.90
CA ALA A 241 5.46 0.57 9.67
C ALA A 241 4.03 0.37 9.16
N HIS A 242 3.84 -0.48 8.15
CA HIS A 242 2.51 -0.78 7.62
C HIS A 242 1.67 -1.62 8.60
N GLY A 243 2.31 -2.48 9.40
CA GLY A 243 1.63 -3.18 10.49
C GLY A 243 1.02 -2.21 11.51
N ILE A 244 1.76 -1.17 11.90
CA ILE A 244 1.26 -0.10 12.79
C ILE A 244 0.04 0.60 12.18
N THR A 245 0.11 0.98 10.91
CA THR A 245 -1.01 1.61 10.18
C THR A 245 -2.22 0.69 10.16
N LEU A 246 -2.05 -0.56 9.74
CA LEU A 246 -3.11 -1.58 9.71
C LEU A 246 -3.75 -1.78 11.09
N GLY A 247 -2.93 -1.91 12.13
CA GLY A 247 -3.43 -2.07 13.50
C GLY A 247 -4.27 -0.88 13.95
N THR A 248 -3.85 0.34 13.59
CA THR A 248 -4.62 1.57 13.85
C THR A 248 -5.97 1.56 13.13
N GLU A 249 -6.00 1.17 11.87
CA GLU A 249 -7.23 1.10 11.06
C GLU A 249 -8.20 0.04 11.59
N VAL A 250 -7.71 -1.18 11.85
CA VAL A 250 -8.52 -2.27 12.42
C VAL A 250 -9.00 -1.92 13.83
N GLY A 251 -8.13 -1.31 14.65
CA GLY A 251 -8.50 -0.82 15.97
C GLY A 251 -9.61 0.23 15.90
N ALA A 252 -9.44 1.24 15.04
CA ALA A 252 -10.44 2.30 14.85
C ALA A 252 -11.79 1.74 14.36
N ALA A 253 -11.77 0.82 13.38
CA ALA A 253 -12.98 0.15 12.90
C ALA A 253 -13.67 -0.69 13.99
N THR A 254 -12.88 -1.40 14.79
CA THR A 254 -13.37 -2.16 15.95
C THR A 254 -14.00 -1.22 16.99
N GLY A 255 -13.32 -0.12 17.30
CA GLY A 255 -13.84 0.91 18.22
C GLY A 255 -15.14 1.51 17.74
N LEU A 256 -15.25 1.79 16.43
CA LEU A 256 -16.48 2.27 15.81
C LEU A 256 -17.60 1.22 15.94
N ALA A 257 -17.34 -0.02 15.58
CA ALA A 257 -18.33 -1.10 15.63
C ALA A 257 -18.86 -1.31 17.05
N ILE A 258 -17.98 -1.44 18.05
CA ILE A 258 -18.34 -1.69 19.44
C ILE A 258 -19.07 -0.47 20.04
N SER A 259 -18.52 0.73 19.90
CA SER A 259 -19.11 1.92 20.51
C SER A 259 -20.48 2.22 19.94
N ARG A 260 -20.69 2.03 18.65
CA ARG A 260 -22.00 2.16 18.01
C ARG A 260 -22.95 1.02 18.32
N ALA A 261 -22.46 -0.19 18.54
CA ALA A 261 -23.31 -1.28 19.03
C ALA A 261 -23.84 -0.99 20.44
N LEU A 262 -23.10 -0.27 21.28
CA LEU A 262 -23.44 0.02 22.68
C LEU A 262 -24.16 1.37 22.87
N SER A 263 -23.96 2.36 22.00
CA SER A 263 -24.45 3.72 22.22
C SER A 263 -24.80 4.44 20.93
N ASP A 264 -25.87 5.22 20.95
CA ASP A 264 -26.25 6.16 19.88
C ASP A 264 -25.47 7.49 19.97
N ASN A 265 -24.77 7.72 21.07
CA ASN A 265 -24.04 8.96 21.29
C ASN A 265 -22.79 9.03 20.41
N GLY A 266 -22.75 10.01 19.50
CA GLY A 266 -21.62 10.24 18.59
C GLY A 266 -20.30 10.52 19.31
N ARG A 267 -20.32 11.15 20.50
CA ARG A 267 -19.12 11.42 21.30
C ARG A 267 -18.53 10.13 21.85
N VAL A 268 -19.37 9.19 22.28
CA VAL A 268 -18.92 7.86 22.72
C VAL A 268 -18.29 7.08 21.56
N ALA A 269 -18.90 7.19 20.39
CA ALA A 269 -18.34 6.58 19.19
C ALA A 269 -16.97 7.18 18.84
N ALA A 270 -16.85 8.49 18.85
CA ALA A 270 -15.58 9.17 18.56
C ALA A 270 -14.48 8.76 19.57
N ALA A 271 -14.79 8.75 20.86
CA ALA A 271 -13.87 8.29 21.89
C ALA A 271 -13.48 6.81 21.71
N GLY A 272 -14.43 5.96 21.37
CA GLY A 272 -14.19 4.54 21.10
C GLY A 272 -13.26 4.29 19.91
N VAL A 273 -13.45 5.03 18.82
CA VAL A 273 -12.56 4.97 17.64
C VAL A 273 -11.13 5.37 18.01
N VAL A 274 -10.95 6.48 18.71
CA VAL A 274 -9.63 6.97 19.10
C VAL A 274 -8.94 6.00 20.07
N ALA A 275 -9.65 5.56 21.11
CA ALA A 275 -9.08 4.64 22.09
C ALA A 275 -8.68 3.30 21.49
N ALA A 276 -9.55 2.71 20.67
CA ALA A 276 -9.25 1.44 20.03
C ALA A 276 -8.20 1.56 18.91
N GLY A 277 -8.19 2.68 18.16
CA GLY A 277 -7.13 2.98 17.20
C GLY A 277 -5.76 3.11 17.87
N ALA A 278 -5.68 3.78 19.02
CA ALA A 278 -4.45 3.90 19.80
C ALA A 278 -3.95 2.54 20.32
N VAL A 279 -4.85 1.67 20.78
CA VAL A 279 -4.53 0.27 21.16
C VAL A 279 -4.10 -0.54 19.93
N GLY A 280 -4.65 -0.24 18.78
CA GLY A 280 -4.29 -0.87 17.50
C GLY A 280 -2.84 -0.66 17.08
N LEU A 281 -2.22 0.49 17.41
CA LEU A 281 -0.83 0.79 17.08
C LEU A 281 0.15 -0.33 17.52
N PRO A 282 0.27 -0.63 18.82
CA PRO A 282 1.17 -1.69 19.28
C PRO A 282 0.73 -3.09 18.81
N LEU A 283 -0.58 -3.34 18.68
CA LEU A 283 -1.07 -4.62 18.15
C LEU A 283 -0.66 -4.85 16.70
N GLY A 284 -0.70 -3.81 15.88
CA GLY A 284 -0.23 -3.88 14.50
C GLY A 284 1.28 -4.12 14.39
N LEU A 285 2.08 -3.52 15.28
CA LEU A 285 3.50 -3.81 15.38
C LEU A 285 3.75 -5.26 15.81
N MET A 286 2.98 -5.76 16.79
CA MET A 286 3.05 -7.15 17.22
C MET A 286 2.67 -8.12 16.11
N TYR A 287 1.63 -7.79 15.33
CA TYR A 287 1.25 -8.56 14.15
C TYR A 287 2.42 -8.68 13.16
N ALA A 288 3.07 -7.58 12.81
CA ALA A 288 4.20 -7.58 11.88
C ALA A 288 5.39 -8.41 12.39
N ARG A 289 5.62 -8.46 13.72
CA ARG A 289 6.75 -9.16 14.34
C ARG A 289 6.48 -10.62 14.67
N HIS A 290 5.26 -10.98 15.02
CA HIS A 290 4.94 -12.27 15.64
C HIS A 290 3.89 -13.09 14.88
N ALA A 291 3.45 -12.63 13.70
CA ALA A 291 2.58 -13.45 12.84
C ALA A 291 3.26 -14.80 12.51
N PRO A 292 2.49 -15.89 12.34
CA PRO A 292 3.04 -17.21 12.04
C PRO A 292 3.66 -17.32 10.63
N TYR A 293 3.82 -16.22 9.95
CA TYR A 293 4.45 -16.08 8.63
C TYR A 293 5.20 -14.75 8.55
N THR A 294 6.08 -14.60 7.56
CA THR A 294 6.80 -13.33 7.38
C THR A 294 5.86 -12.30 6.76
N VAL A 295 5.40 -11.36 7.56
CA VAL A 295 4.57 -10.25 7.08
C VAL A 295 5.42 -9.29 6.27
N THR A 296 4.96 -8.94 5.08
CA THR A 296 5.56 -7.90 4.24
C THR A 296 4.75 -6.61 4.32
N ALA A 297 5.32 -5.51 3.82
CA ALA A 297 4.56 -4.27 3.64
C ALA A 297 3.37 -4.45 2.69
N GLY A 298 3.54 -5.28 1.65
CA GLY A 298 2.47 -5.59 0.70
C GLY A 298 1.32 -6.36 1.34
N ASP A 299 1.62 -7.29 2.24
CA ASP A 299 0.60 -8.04 2.98
C ASP A 299 -0.24 -7.11 3.86
N ALA A 300 0.41 -6.29 4.68
CA ALA A 300 -0.29 -5.36 5.57
C ALA A 300 -1.17 -4.36 4.81
N GLU A 301 -0.65 -3.80 3.71
CA GLU A 301 -1.43 -2.90 2.84
C GLU A 301 -2.67 -3.62 2.25
N LEU A 302 -2.52 -4.85 1.78
CA LEU A 302 -3.64 -5.58 1.19
C LEU A 302 -4.68 -5.99 2.23
N VAL A 303 -4.26 -6.35 3.43
CA VAL A 303 -5.18 -6.66 4.54
C VAL A 303 -6.07 -5.46 4.87
N GLY A 304 -5.52 -4.25 4.92
CA GLY A 304 -6.29 -3.01 5.08
C GLY A 304 -7.29 -2.77 3.92
N TRP A 305 -6.86 -2.95 2.68
CA TRP A 305 -7.74 -2.85 1.50
C TRP A 305 -8.84 -3.91 1.49
N SER A 306 -8.55 -5.13 1.94
CA SER A 306 -9.56 -6.17 2.10
C SER A 306 -10.60 -5.78 3.16
N GLY A 307 -10.18 -5.03 4.19
CA GLY A 307 -11.09 -4.40 5.16
C GLY A 307 -12.09 -3.46 4.49
N LEU A 308 -11.62 -2.57 3.60
CA LEU A 308 -12.50 -1.67 2.84
C LEU A 308 -13.50 -2.45 1.96
N ILE A 309 -13.05 -3.51 1.28
CA ILE A 309 -13.94 -4.38 0.49
C ILE A 309 -14.96 -5.07 1.41
N GLY A 310 -14.54 -5.54 2.58
CA GLY A 310 -15.44 -6.13 3.58
C GLY A 310 -16.46 -5.14 4.11
N ALA A 311 -16.08 -3.87 4.34
CA ALA A 311 -17.01 -2.80 4.68
C ALA A 311 -18.04 -2.57 3.56
N ALA A 312 -17.61 -2.54 2.30
CA ALA A 312 -18.51 -2.39 1.15
C ALA A 312 -19.47 -3.58 1.03
N TRP A 313 -19.03 -4.82 1.26
CA TRP A 313 -19.91 -5.98 1.33
C TRP A 313 -20.91 -5.88 2.47
N SER A 314 -20.50 -5.44 3.65
CA SER A 314 -21.41 -5.30 4.78
C SER A 314 -22.47 -4.23 4.54
N ALA A 315 -22.17 -3.19 3.75
CA ALA A 315 -23.14 -2.16 3.37
C ALA A 315 -24.36 -2.74 2.62
N THR A 316 -24.23 -3.89 1.96
CA THR A 316 -25.37 -4.57 1.28
C THR A 316 -26.45 -5.04 2.25
N THR A 317 -26.14 -5.14 3.54
CA THR A 317 -27.10 -5.56 4.59
C THR A 317 -27.85 -4.38 5.21
N LEU A 318 -27.51 -3.15 4.80
CA LEU A 318 -28.22 -1.95 5.21
C LEU A 318 -29.53 -1.86 4.40
N GLY A 319 -30.66 -1.69 5.07
CA GLY A 319 -31.95 -1.47 4.38
C GLY A 319 -32.06 -0.03 3.88
N ASP A 320 -33.24 0.32 3.35
CA ASP A 320 -33.50 1.61 2.69
C ASP A 320 -33.35 2.85 3.58
N SER A 321 -33.44 2.71 4.89
CA SER A 321 -33.31 3.84 5.84
C SER A 321 -32.62 3.39 7.13
N PRO A 322 -31.35 2.99 7.05
CA PRO A 322 -30.62 2.54 8.23
C PRO A 322 -30.31 3.72 9.15
N SER A 323 -30.39 3.51 10.46
CA SER A 323 -29.88 4.50 11.42
C SER A 323 -28.36 4.64 11.30
N ASP A 324 -27.82 5.81 11.62
CA ASP A 324 -26.36 6.06 11.64
C ASP A 324 -25.60 5.06 12.51
N ARG A 325 -26.21 4.65 13.61
CA ARG A 325 -25.69 3.59 14.49
C ARG A 325 -25.51 2.29 13.72
N ARG A 326 -26.55 1.84 13.02
CA ARG A 326 -26.50 0.59 12.23
C ARG A 326 -25.48 0.68 11.11
N VAL A 327 -25.44 1.80 10.39
CA VAL A 327 -24.44 2.02 9.33
C VAL A 327 -23.04 1.87 9.88
N ALA A 328 -22.69 2.62 10.93
CA ALA A 328 -21.35 2.64 11.47
C ALA A 328 -20.94 1.29 12.09
N ALA A 329 -21.83 0.62 12.82
CA ALA A 329 -21.56 -0.70 13.38
C ALA A 329 -21.34 -1.76 12.28
N THR A 330 -22.17 -1.73 11.24
CA THR A 330 -22.08 -2.65 10.11
C THR A 330 -20.79 -2.45 9.33
N LEU A 331 -20.45 -1.21 8.95
CA LEU A 331 -19.23 -0.91 8.19
C LEU A 331 -17.96 -1.24 9.01
N GLY A 332 -17.94 -0.90 10.29
CA GLY A 332 -16.81 -1.23 11.16
C GLY A 332 -16.61 -2.76 11.31
N THR A 333 -17.69 -3.50 11.51
CA THR A 333 -17.64 -4.97 11.55
C THR A 333 -17.19 -5.57 10.23
N GLY A 334 -17.73 -5.07 9.11
CA GLY A 334 -17.35 -5.50 7.78
C GLY A 334 -15.87 -5.25 7.48
N PHE A 335 -15.33 -4.10 7.91
CA PHE A 335 -13.91 -3.81 7.78
C PHE A 335 -13.05 -4.84 8.53
N VAL A 336 -13.37 -5.13 9.78
CA VAL A 336 -12.61 -6.10 10.58
C VAL A 336 -12.67 -7.49 9.95
N LEU A 337 -13.86 -7.96 9.56
CA LEU A 337 -14.03 -9.26 8.92
C LEU A 337 -13.30 -9.34 7.57
N GLY A 338 -13.39 -8.28 6.75
CA GLY A 338 -12.68 -8.20 5.49
C GLY A 338 -11.16 -8.24 5.66
N SER A 339 -10.63 -7.54 6.66
CA SER A 339 -9.21 -7.59 7.01
C SER A 339 -8.77 -9.00 7.41
N LEU A 340 -9.54 -9.68 8.26
CA LEU A 340 -9.26 -11.06 8.64
C LEU A 340 -9.26 -12.01 7.43
N ILE A 341 -10.27 -11.89 6.55
CA ILE A 341 -10.35 -12.69 5.33
C ILE A 341 -9.15 -12.41 4.43
N GLY A 342 -8.77 -11.13 4.26
CA GLY A 342 -7.61 -10.72 3.47
C GLY A 342 -6.30 -11.32 4.00
N ASP A 343 -6.12 -11.32 5.32
CA ASP A 343 -4.96 -11.93 5.96
C ASP A 343 -4.91 -13.44 5.70
N PHE A 344 -6.00 -14.16 6.03
CA PHE A 344 -6.02 -15.62 5.91
C PHE A 344 -6.02 -16.12 4.48
N ALA A 345 -6.77 -15.47 3.59
CA ALA A 345 -7.02 -15.98 2.26
C ALA A 345 -5.99 -15.52 1.23
N ILE A 346 -5.36 -14.36 1.43
CA ILE A 346 -4.52 -13.74 0.41
C ILE A 346 -3.10 -13.48 0.95
N ALA A 347 -2.94 -12.76 2.05
CA ALA A 347 -1.63 -12.35 2.54
C ALA A 347 -0.77 -13.56 2.92
N ARG A 348 -1.27 -14.43 3.79
CA ARG A 348 -0.52 -15.62 4.25
C ARG A 348 -0.08 -16.57 3.13
N PRO A 349 -0.94 -16.96 2.15
CA PRO A 349 -0.53 -17.88 1.10
C PRO A 349 0.34 -17.25 0.02
N LEU A 350 0.29 -15.94 -0.20
CA LEU A 350 0.98 -15.28 -1.31
C LEU A 350 2.27 -14.58 -0.88
N ASN A 351 2.37 -14.09 0.35
CA ASN A 351 3.51 -13.33 0.85
C ASN A 351 3.90 -12.21 -0.15
N LEU A 352 3.03 -11.23 -0.27
CA LEU A 352 3.03 -10.27 -1.37
C LEU A 352 4.16 -9.27 -1.28
N THR A 353 4.85 -9.04 -2.37
CA THR A 353 5.68 -7.84 -2.50
C THR A 353 4.78 -6.60 -2.58
N ARG A 354 5.35 -5.43 -2.24
CA ARG A 354 4.63 -4.15 -2.35
C ARG A 354 4.12 -3.87 -3.76
N SER A 355 4.88 -4.25 -4.79
CA SER A 355 4.47 -4.10 -6.19
C SER A 355 3.24 -4.95 -6.50
N GLN A 356 3.22 -6.20 -6.03
CA GLN A 356 2.07 -7.08 -6.19
C GLN A 356 0.83 -6.56 -5.45
N ALA A 357 1.00 -6.10 -4.21
CA ALA A 357 -0.08 -5.46 -3.46
C ALA A 357 -0.64 -4.22 -4.18
N ASN A 358 0.24 -3.39 -4.78
CA ASN A 358 -0.21 -2.24 -5.58
C ASN A 358 -1.02 -2.66 -6.80
N VAL A 359 -0.64 -3.73 -7.50
CA VAL A 359 -1.42 -4.27 -8.61
C VAL A 359 -2.80 -4.73 -8.14
N LEU A 360 -2.87 -5.41 -6.99
CA LEU A 360 -4.14 -5.85 -6.40
C LEU A 360 -5.02 -4.67 -5.97
N LYS A 361 -4.45 -3.64 -5.37
CA LYS A 361 -5.17 -2.41 -4.98
C LYS A 361 -5.75 -1.67 -6.19
N VAL A 362 -4.93 -1.47 -7.23
CA VAL A 362 -5.38 -0.84 -8.47
C VAL A 362 -6.45 -1.70 -9.15
N GLY A 363 -6.27 -3.02 -9.14
CA GLY A 363 -7.27 -3.97 -9.63
C GLY A 363 -8.59 -3.89 -8.85
N ALA A 364 -8.53 -3.81 -7.52
CA ALA A 364 -9.71 -3.63 -6.67
C ALA A 364 -10.46 -2.33 -7.00
N LEU A 365 -9.73 -1.22 -7.15
CA LEU A 365 -10.32 0.06 -7.56
C LEU A 365 -10.96 -0.03 -8.94
N ALA A 366 -10.26 -0.57 -9.92
CA ALA A 366 -10.78 -0.74 -11.27
C ALA A 366 -12.03 -1.65 -11.30
N GLY A 367 -11.97 -2.78 -10.60
CA GLY A 367 -13.11 -3.69 -10.47
C GLY A 367 -14.29 -3.05 -9.75
N GLY A 368 -14.04 -2.29 -8.68
CA GLY A 368 -15.05 -1.52 -7.97
C GLY A 368 -15.72 -0.44 -8.87
N LEU A 369 -14.93 0.28 -9.67
CA LEU A 369 -15.45 1.27 -10.63
C LEU A 369 -16.31 0.62 -11.71
N VAL A 370 -15.87 -0.53 -12.25
CA VAL A 370 -16.69 -1.31 -13.20
C VAL A 370 -17.99 -1.78 -12.53
N GLY A 371 -17.90 -2.25 -11.29
CA GLY A 371 -19.09 -2.59 -10.49
C GLY A 371 -20.02 -1.39 -10.29
N ALA A 372 -19.46 -0.21 -9.98
CA ALA A 372 -20.23 1.02 -9.81
C ALA A 372 -20.93 1.50 -11.10
N ALA A 373 -20.40 1.16 -12.26
CA ALA A 373 -21.06 1.49 -13.54
C ALA A 373 -22.41 0.76 -13.72
N ILE A 374 -22.59 -0.41 -13.09
CA ILE A 374 -23.83 -1.20 -13.21
C ILE A 374 -25.04 -0.43 -12.68
N PRO A 375 -25.05 0.07 -11.41
CA PRO A 375 -26.17 0.85 -10.91
C PRO A 375 -26.38 2.17 -11.66
N VAL A 376 -25.29 2.83 -12.09
CA VAL A 376 -25.39 4.08 -12.86
C VAL A 376 -26.12 3.86 -14.21
N LEU A 377 -25.86 2.73 -14.87
CA LEU A 377 -26.46 2.42 -16.16
C LEU A 377 -27.90 1.88 -16.04
N ALA A 378 -28.25 1.28 -14.93
CA ALA A 378 -29.52 0.58 -14.80
C ALA A 378 -30.65 1.45 -14.26
N GLN A 379 -30.41 2.67 -13.80
CA GLN A 379 -31.39 3.62 -13.25
C GLN A 379 -32.41 2.92 -12.30
N ASP A 380 -32.66 3.38 -11.11
CA ASP A 380 -33.57 2.78 -10.11
C ASP A 380 -33.14 1.40 -9.54
N ILE A 381 -31.85 1.24 -9.24
CA ILE A 381 -31.36 0.05 -8.51
C ILE A 381 -31.39 0.31 -7.00
N ASP A 382 -31.84 -0.72 -6.26
CA ASP A 382 -31.68 -0.82 -4.81
C ASP A 382 -30.23 -0.53 -4.40
N PRO A 383 -29.97 0.38 -3.46
CA PRO A 383 -28.63 0.69 -2.96
C PRO A 383 -27.83 -0.55 -2.55
N ALA A 384 -28.45 -1.58 -1.98
CA ALA A 384 -27.80 -2.83 -1.62
C ALA A 384 -27.20 -3.54 -2.85
N VAL A 385 -27.91 -3.54 -3.98
CA VAL A 385 -27.41 -4.09 -5.25
C VAL A 385 -26.25 -3.25 -5.78
N GLY A 386 -26.33 -1.93 -5.61
CA GLY A 386 -25.23 -1.02 -5.96
C GLY A 386 -23.95 -1.33 -5.17
N PHE A 387 -24.04 -1.46 -3.86
CA PHE A 387 -22.90 -1.86 -3.02
C PHE A 387 -22.40 -3.24 -3.35
N ALA A 388 -23.27 -4.21 -3.60
CA ALA A 388 -22.89 -5.56 -4.00
C ALA A 388 -22.13 -5.58 -5.33
N ALA A 389 -22.54 -4.75 -6.30
CA ALA A 389 -21.85 -4.64 -7.58
C ALA A 389 -20.44 -4.07 -7.42
N VAL A 390 -20.26 -3.00 -6.62
CA VAL A 390 -18.96 -2.40 -6.33
C VAL A 390 -18.05 -3.39 -5.59
N ALA A 391 -18.53 -3.95 -4.49
CA ALA A 391 -17.76 -4.89 -3.68
C ALA A 391 -17.45 -6.18 -4.45
N GLY A 392 -18.41 -6.68 -5.23
CA GLY A 392 -18.25 -7.85 -6.09
C GLY A 392 -17.21 -7.65 -7.19
N GLY A 393 -17.26 -6.50 -7.87
CA GLY A 393 -16.27 -6.12 -8.87
C GLY A 393 -14.85 -6.02 -8.30
N ALA A 394 -14.69 -5.38 -7.16
CA ALA A 394 -13.42 -5.28 -6.46
C ALA A 394 -12.90 -6.67 -6.04
N THR A 395 -13.76 -7.50 -5.45
CA THR A 395 -13.42 -8.86 -5.01
C THR A 395 -12.98 -9.74 -6.18
N LEU A 396 -13.73 -9.70 -7.29
CA LEU A 396 -13.44 -10.47 -8.49
C LEU A 396 -12.08 -10.08 -9.08
N ALA A 397 -11.80 -8.78 -9.18
CA ALA A 397 -10.53 -8.29 -9.68
C ALA A 397 -9.35 -8.75 -8.79
N VAL A 398 -9.49 -8.63 -7.47
CA VAL A 398 -8.46 -9.10 -6.51
C VAL A 398 -8.27 -10.61 -6.64
N ALA A 399 -9.33 -11.40 -6.66
CA ALA A 399 -9.25 -12.86 -6.74
C ALA A 399 -8.58 -13.32 -8.05
N THR A 400 -8.93 -12.68 -9.18
CA THR A 400 -8.37 -12.99 -10.49
C THR A 400 -6.86 -12.66 -10.54
N LEU A 401 -6.49 -11.46 -10.09
CA LEU A 401 -5.10 -11.02 -10.09
C LEU A 401 -4.25 -11.80 -9.08
N ALA A 402 -4.76 -12.07 -7.87
CA ALA A 402 -4.09 -12.88 -6.87
C ALA A 402 -3.84 -14.32 -7.36
N GLY A 403 -4.78 -14.88 -8.12
CA GLY A 403 -4.65 -16.20 -8.76
C GLY A 403 -3.53 -16.28 -9.81
N SER A 404 -3.11 -15.13 -10.37
CA SER A 404 -2.02 -15.06 -11.34
C SER A 404 -0.62 -15.01 -10.72
N PHE A 405 -0.52 -14.75 -9.42
CA PHE A 405 0.77 -14.71 -8.73
C PHE A 405 1.26 -16.13 -8.37
N PRO A 406 2.57 -16.37 -8.48
CA PRO A 406 3.13 -17.63 -8.04
C PRO A 406 2.88 -17.79 -6.54
N LYS A 407 2.23 -18.87 -6.16
CA LYS A 407 2.09 -19.21 -4.73
C LYS A 407 3.48 -19.51 -4.20
N THR A 408 3.89 -18.79 -3.19
CA THR A 408 5.11 -19.07 -2.47
C THR A 408 4.87 -20.41 -1.78
N SER A 409 5.43 -21.50 -2.33
CA SER A 409 5.46 -22.77 -1.64
C SER A 409 6.37 -22.57 -0.44
N LEU A 410 5.80 -22.17 0.70
CA LEU A 410 6.45 -22.36 1.97
C LEU A 410 6.62 -23.87 2.12
N ALA A 411 7.83 -24.35 1.82
CA ALA A 411 8.25 -25.71 2.09
C ALA A 411 8.39 -25.90 3.62
N LEU A 412 7.28 -25.73 4.32
CA LEU A 412 7.10 -26.24 5.66
C LEU A 412 6.16 -27.43 5.52
N GLY A 413 6.74 -28.63 5.66
CA GLY A 413 6.01 -29.89 5.70
C GLY A 413 4.93 -29.87 6.75
N GLN A 414 3.74 -29.40 6.39
CA GLN A 414 2.52 -29.60 7.14
C GLN A 414 1.55 -30.41 6.29
N PRO A 415 1.21 -31.62 6.73
CA PRO A 415 0.11 -32.37 6.14
C PRO A 415 -1.21 -31.67 6.50
N GLY A 416 -2.09 -31.50 5.52
CA GLY A 416 -3.47 -31.05 5.73
C GLY A 416 -3.71 -29.55 5.53
N ARG A 417 -3.32 -28.94 4.40
CA ARG A 417 -3.77 -27.61 4.06
C ARG A 417 -5.13 -27.65 3.37
N LEU A 418 -6.10 -27.01 4.02
CA LEU A 418 -7.39 -26.70 3.41
C LEU A 418 -7.13 -25.82 2.16
N GLN A 419 -7.28 -26.38 0.98
CA GLN A 419 -7.26 -25.63 -0.27
C GLN A 419 -8.70 -25.31 -0.65
N TRP A 420 -9.02 -24.04 -0.78
CA TRP A 420 -10.29 -23.60 -1.31
C TRP A 420 -10.06 -22.80 -2.59
N SER A 421 -10.94 -22.97 -3.56
CA SER A 421 -10.97 -22.17 -4.77
C SER A 421 -12.39 -21.69 -5.01
N LEU A 422 -12.55 -20.39 -5.27
CA LEU A 422 -13.81 -19.84 -5.73
C LEU A 422 -13.95 -20.07 -7.22
N SER A 423 -15.09 -20.56 -7.65
CA SER A 423 -15.41 -20.72 -9.07
C SER A 423 -16.09 -19.45 -9.59
N PRO A 424 -15.46 -18.68 -10.50
CA PRO A 424 -16.11 -17.54 -11.12
C PRO A 424 -17.45 -17.91 -11.78
N ALA A 425 -17.53 -19.10 -12.38
CA ALA A 425 -18.77 -19.59 -12.97
C ALA A 425 -19.90 -19.81 -11.94
N GLY A 426 -19.56 -20.18 -10.70
CA GLY A 426 -20.51 -20.30 -9.61
C GLY A 426 -21.09 -18.96 -9.17
N LEU A 427 -20.26 -17.91 -9.14
CA LEU A 427 -20.70 -16.56 -8.83
C LEU A 427 -21.64 -15.99 -9.90
N PHE A 428 -21.34 -16.24 -11.18
CA PHE A 428 -22.27 -15.87 -12.28
C PHE A 428 -23.56 -16.66 -12.27
N GLY A 429 -23.52 -17.91 -11.79
CA GLY A 429 -24.70 -18.75 -11.66
C GLY A 429 -25.74 -18.19 -10.69
N LEU A 430 -25.32 -17.48 -9.63
CA LEU A 430 -26.21 -16.85 -8.66
C LEU A 430 -27.04 -15.70 -9.24
N THR A 431 -26.55 -15.06 -10.29
CA THR A 431 -27.22 -13.93 -10.96
C THR A 431 -28.09 -14.38 -12.13
N SER A 432 -28.02 -15.66 -12.53
CA SER A 432 -28.81 -16.19 -13.62
C SER A 432 -30.21 -16.61 -13.15
N ARG A 433 -31.25 -16.22 -13.89
CA ARG A 433 -32.66 -16.60 -13.64
C ARG A 433 -32.95 -18.10 -13.87
N ARG A 434 -31.95 -18.92 -14.19
CA ARG A 434 -32.13 -20.36 -14.37
C ARG A 434 -31.76 -21.09 -13.09
N PRO A 435 -32.68 -21.82 -12.46
CA PRO A 435 -32.35 -22.63 -11.30
C PRO A 435 -31.40 -23.75 -11.72
N GLY A 436 -30.23 -23.77 -11.14
CA GLY A 436 -29.21 -24.78 -11.33
C GLY A 436 -28.28 -24.83 -10.12
N LEU A 437 -27.74 -26.02 -9.82
CA LEU A 437 -26.70 -26.17 -8.80
C LEU A 437 -25.37 -25.74 -9.39
N TYR A 438 -24.85 -24.60 -8.92
CA TYR A 438 -23.54 -24.11 -9.32
C TYR A 438 -22.56 -24.30 -8.16
N SER A 439 -21.40 -24.87 -8.46
CA SER A 439 -20.33 -24.97 -7.47
C SER A 439 -19.71 -23.60 -7.24
N LEU A 440 -19.94 -23.00 -6.05
CA LEU A 440 -19.36 -21.73 -5.65
C LEU A 440 -17.87 -21.83 -5.33
N GLY A 441 -17.39 -23.01 -5.01
CA GLY A 441 -16.00 -23.24 -4.66
C GLY A 441 -15.72 -24.73 -4.44
N ARG A 442 -14.44 -25.07 -4.40
CA ARG A 442 -13.95 -26.39 -4.04
C ARG A 442 -13.04 -26.27 -2.83
N VAL A 443 -13.26 -27.12 -1.85
CA VAL A 443 -12.38 -27.31 -0.70
C VAL A 443 -11.74 -28.67 -0.85
N SER A 444 -10.40 -28.72 -0.82
CA SER A 444 -9.64 -29.97 -0.74
C SER A 444 -8.80 -29.98 0.54
N PHE A 445 -8.76 -31.11 1.20
CA PHE A 445 -8.08 -31.33 2.48
C PHE A 445 -6.75 -32.03 2.23
#